data_f463fa9436acfb47c09187ea287e97c3
#
_entry.id   f463fa9436acfb47c09187ea287e97c3
#
_cell.length_a   1.000
_cell.length_b   1.000
_cell.length_c   1.000
_cell.angle_alpha   90.00
_cell.angle_beta   90.00
_cell.angle_gamma   90.00
#
_symmetry.space_group_name_H-M   'P 1'
#
loop_
_entity.id
_entity.type
_entity.pdbx_description
1 polymer ?
#
loop_
_entity_poly.entity_id
_entity_poly.type
_entity_poly.pdbx_seq_one_letter_code
_entity_poly.pdbx_strand_id
1 'polypeptide(L)'
;MPIICFAVLGGFGVSGSLTSLTASGTAGSLAAKYPGDIGIEQNADVLFTEKFSDGLANIQARYNDVLNGEGMRLDTVDVPAKGAVALVMTNQGGENDGGHLFKRFDPGFDSVIYVRYYVKYPSSSEGYIHHESVWVGGYQPALPYPKPSAGTCGMGDTRIAIGYEPVNAPNMDTYVYWGDMRAGARGKCYGNDMVNGSPQARQLIWDAWMCVELMIKLNHPSTAYNGELRVWQDGIEVGHWGGGFPNGRWDLDSWFNDTTGQPFDGFRWRTTEKLNINYVWIQFYDDTTPPGVSHHIKFSNLVVARKYIGPIQGISADSSH
;
A
#
# COMPACT_ATOMS: atom_id res chain seq x y z
N MET A 1 -32.08 -40.29 -52.07
CA MET A 1 -30.61 -40.29 -52.24
C MET A 1 -30.08 -39.08 -51.52
N PRO A 2 -29.41 -39.24 -50.36
CA PRO A 2 -28.75 -38.14 -49.68
C PRO A 2 -27.27 -38.09 -50.10
N ILE A 3 -26.82 -36.87 -50.39
CA ILE A 3 -25.43 -36.56 -50.66
C ILE A 3 -24.73 -36.27 -49.36
N ILE A 4 -23.67 -37.06 -49.08
CA ILE A 4 -22.80 -36.91 -47.93
C ILE A 4 -21.70 -35.90 -48.28
N CYS A 5 -21.64 -34.77 -47.54
CA CYS A 5 -20.48 -33.85 -47.59
C CYS A 5 -19.56 -34.16 -46.39
N PHE A 6 -18.33 -34.53 -46.66
CA PHE A 6 -17.24 -34.64 -45.69
C PHE A 6 -16.67 -33.22 -45.40
N ALA A 7 -16.71 -32.79 -44.16
CA ALA A 7 -15.99 -31.63 -43.69
C ALA A 7 -14.65 -32.07 -43.08
N VAL A 8 -13.56 -31.60 -43.65
CA VAL A 8 -12.21 -31.77 -43.16
C VAL A 8 -11.96 -30.74 -42.05
N LEU A 9 -11.79 -31.17 -40.83
CA LEU A 9 -11.37 -30.34 -39.69
C LEU A 9 -9.85 -30.20 -39.74
N GLY A 10 -9.36 -29.05 -40.20
CA GLY A 10 -7.96 -28.64 -40.05
C GLY A 10 -7.78 -28.01 -38.67
N GLY A 11 -7.16 -28.72 -37.77
CA GLY A 11 -6.74 -28.20 -36.46
C GLY A 11 -5.51 -27.31 -36.61
N PHE A 12 -5.68 -25.99 -36.41
CA PHE A 12 -4.56 -25.10 -36.15
C PHE A 12 -4.29 -25.08 -34.64
N GLY A 13 -3.28 -25.83 -34.21
CA GLY A 13 -2.72 -25.74 -32.88
C GLY A 13 -1.95 -24.41 -32.74
N VAL A 14 -2.54 -23.41 -32.10
CA VAL A 14 -1.81 -22.23 -31.64
C VAL A 14 -1.12 -22.61 -30.31
N SER A 15 0.16 -22.99 -30.42
CA SER A 15 1.04 -23.12 -29.26
C SER A 15 1.37 -21.73 -28.75
N GLY A 16 0.53 -21.19 -27.87
CA GLY A 16 0.83 -19.99 -27.11
C GLY A 16 1.93 -20.30 -26.10
N SER A 17 3.14 -19.87 -26.37
CA SER A 17 4.22 -19.84 -25.38
C SER A 17 3.80 -18.90 -24.26
N LEU A 18 3.49 -19.47 -23.09
CA LEU A 18 3.40 -18.74 -21.84
C LEU A 18 4.82 -18.24 -21.51
N THR A 19 5.16 -17.05 -21.99
CA THR A 19 6.30 -16.32 -21.46
C THR A 19 5.98 -16.01 -20.00
N SER A 20 6.64 -16.71 -19.10
CA SER A 20 6.66 -16.36 -17.68
C SER A 20 7.17 -14.92 -17.58
N LEU A 21 6.33 -14.00 -17.18
CA LEU A 21 6.73 -12.68 -16.72
C LEU A 21 7.55 -12.90 -15.43
N THR A 22 8.85 -13.15 -15.62
CA THR A 22 9.79 -13.10 -14.51
C THR A 22 9.75 -11.68 -13.96
N ALA A 23 9.43 -11.54 -12.67
CA ALA A 23 9.47 -10.28 -11.95
C ALA A 23 10.86 -9.64 -12.15
N SER A 24 10.92 -8.64 -13.03
CA SER A 24 12.15 -7.92 -13.38
C SER A 24 12.46 -6.90 -12.29
N GLY A 25 12.86 -7.35 -11.09
CA GLY A 25 13.13 -6.42 -9.99
C GLY A 25 13.80 -7.01 -8.76
N THR A 26 13.98 -8.32 -8.68
CA THR A 26 14.48 -8.96 -7.45
C THR A 26 16.01 -8.92 -7.28
N ALA A 27 16.77 -8.84 -8.35
CA ALA A 27 18.24 -8.72 -8.29
C ALA A 27 18.62 -7.32 -7.76
N GLY A 28 18.94 -7.24 -6.46
CA GLY A 28 19.33 -5.99 -5.80
C GLY A 28 18.38 -5.54 -4.68
N SER A 29 17.22 -6.19 -4.51
CA SER A 29 16.32 -5.90 -3.39
C SER A 29 16.94 -6.33 -2.05
N LEU A 30 16.47 -5.71 -0.94
CA LEU A 30 16.91 -6.14 0.40
C LEU A 30 16.44 -7.56 0.69
N ALA A 31 15.19 -7.90 0.37
CA ALA A 31 14.63 -9.23 0.60
C ALA A 31 15.41 -10.35 -0.11
N ALA A 32 16.07 -10.07 -1.24
CA ALA A 32 16.92 -11.06 -1.91
C ALA A 32 18.16 -11.46 -1.08
N LYS A 33 18.59 -10.58 -0.17
CA LYS A 33 19.73 -10.84 0.73
C LYS A 33 19.32 -11.49 2.04
N TYR A 34 18.04 -11.48 2.36
CA TYR A 34 17.45 -11.95 3.62
C TYR A 34 16.26 -12.87 3.34
N PRO A 35 16.50 -14.12 2.88
CA PRO A 35 15.42 -15.08 2.60
C PRO A 35 14.48 -15.22 3.81
N GLY A 36 13.17 -15.14 3.56
CA GLY A 36 12.16 -15.14 4.63
C GLY A 36 12.18 -13.90 5.53
N ASP A 37 12.86 -12.82 5.13
CA ASP A 37 13.14 -11.63 5.95
C ASP A 37 13.97 -11.94 7.21
N ILE A 38 14.63 -13.10 7.28
CA ILE A 38 15.41 -13.48 8.47
C ILE A 38 16.65 -12.58 8.59
N GLY A 39 16.70 -11.80 9.69
CA GLY A 39 17.82 -10.87 9.96
C GLY A 39 17.79 -9.58 9.15
N ILE A 40 16.71 -9.29 8.40
CA ILE A 40 16.61 -8.07 7.57
C ILE A 40 16.74 -6.79 8.41
N GLU A 41 16.32 -6.82 9.68
CA GLU A 41 16.44 -5.73 10.66
C GLU A 41 17.89 -5.35 10.98
N GLN A 42 18.87 -6.21 10.68
CA GLN A 42 20.29 -5.95 10.89
C GLN A 42 20.94 -5.17 9.74
N ASN A 43 20.22 -4.99 8.63
CA ASN A 43 20.73 -4.23 7.50
C ASN A 43 20.73 -2.73 7.82
N ALA A 44 21.84 -2.04 7.56
CA ALA A 44 22.00 -0.61 7.86
C ALA A 44 21.02 0.31 7.10
N ASP A 45 20.44 -0.15 6.01
CA ASP A 45 19.41 0.59 5.26
C ASP A 45 18.01 0.37 5.82
N VAL A 46 17.79 -0.59 6.73
CA VAL A 46 16.50 -0.85 7.36
C VAL A 46 16.33 0.06 8.57
N LEU A 47 15.21 0.75 8.63
CA LEU A 47 14.87 1.77 9.62
C LEU A 47 13.93 1.24 10.70
N PHE A 48 13.02 0.34 10.29
CA PHE A 48 12.03 -0.26 11.18
C PHE A 48 11.53 -1.58 10.58
N THR A 49 11.24 -2.53 11.45
CA THR A 49 10.55 -3.78 11.09
C THR A 49 9.46 -4.11 12.09
N GLU A 50 8.35 -4.66 11.60
CA GLU A 50 7.33 -5.28 12.43
C GLU A 50 6.97 -6.65 11.85
N LYS A 51 7.38 -7.69 12.56
CA LYS A 51 7.16 -9.10 12.18
C LYS A 51 6.02 -9.76 12.94
N PHE A 52 5.45 -9.05 13.91
CA PHE A 52 4.37 -9.52 14.79
C PHE A 52 4.69 -10.80 15.58
N SER A 53 5.96 -11.14 15.81
CA SER A 53 6.40 -12.46 16.29
C SER A 53 6.66 -12.57 17.79
N ASP A 54 6.54 -11.49 18.58
CA ASP A 54 6.94 -11.43 19.98
C ASP A 54 5.78 -11.22 20.97
N GLY A 55 4.56 -11.52 20.52
CA GLY A 55 3.36 -11.45 21.34
C GLY A 55 2.66 -10.10 21.29
N LEU A 56 1.32 -10.12 21.32
CA LEU A 56 0.47 -8.96 21.07
C LEU A 56 0.76 -7.80 22.02
N ALA A 57 0.96 -8.07 23.32
CA ALA A 57 1.26 -7.02 24.30
C ALA A 57 2.56 -6.28 24.00
N ASN A 58 3.63 -7.00 23.60
CA ASN A 58 4.89 -6.40 23.21
C ASN A 58 4.77 -5.61 21.91
N ILE A 59 3.98 -6.12 20.94
CA ILE A 59 3.67 -5.42 19.70
C ILE A 59 2.99 -4.09 20.02
N GLN A 60 1.89 -4.10 20.73
CA GLN A 60 1.13 -2.89 21.08
C GLN A 60 1.99 -1.88 21.84
N ALA A 61 2.85 -2.33 22.76
CA ALA A 61 3.73 -1.46 23.53
C ALA A 61 4.78 -0.72 22.67
N ARG A 62 5.08 -1.17 21.46
CA ARG A 62 6.02 -0.48 20.54
C ARG A 62 5.39 0.68 19.75
N TYR A 63 4.06 0.77 19.76
CA TYR A 63 3.35 1.82 19.03
C TYR A 63 3.00 2.99 19.96
N ASN A 64 2.90 4.16 19.39
CA ASN A 64 2.62 5.39 20.14
C ASN A 64 1.12 5.56 20.43
N ASP A 65 0.28 4.97 19.56
CA ASP A 65 -1.16 4.96 19.72
C ASP A 65 -1.73 3.63 19.21
N VAL A 66 -2.66 3.07 19.97
CA VAL A 66 -3.32 1.79 19.69
C VAL A 66 -4.82 1.96 19.89
N LEU A 67 -5.59 1.72 18.86
CA LEU A 67 -7.05 1.73 18.92
C LEU A 67 -7.56 0.29 18.75
N ASN A 68 -8.56 -0.10 19.55
CA ASN A 68 -9.19 -1.43 19.55
C ASN A 68 -8.16 -2.58 19.64
N GLY A 69 -7.22 -2.45 20.58
CA GLY A 69 -6.18 -3.46 20.78
C GLY A 69 -6.72 -4.83 21.21
N GLU A 70 -7.88 -4.88 21.87
CA GLU A 70 -8.62 -6.09 22.23
C GLU A 70 -9.22 -6.82 21.02
N GLY A 71 -9.52 -6.11 19.94
CA GLY A 71 -9.97 -6.68 18.65
C GLY A 71 -8.82 -7.24 17.80
N MET A 72 -7.59 -7.20 18.32
CA MET A 72 -6.40 -7.70 17.61
C MET A 72 -6.03 -9.10 18.10
N ARG A 73 -5.55 -9.92 17.17
CA ARG A 73 -4.98 -11.26 17.49
C ARG A 73 -3.88 -11.60 16.52
N LEU A 74 -3.08 -12.60 16.86
CA LEU A 74 -2.01 -13.11 15.99
C LEU A 74 -2.46 -14.40 15.31
N ASP A 75 -2.05 -14.57 14.06
CA ASP A 75 -2.27 -15.76 13.26
C ASP A 75 -0.91 -16.28 12.77
N THR A 76 -0.68 -17.58 12.94
CA THR A 76 0.56 -18.27 12.54
C THR A 76 0.31 -19.33 11.46
N VAL A 77 -0.94 -19.48 11.02
CA VAL A 77 -1.36 -20.50 10.04
C VAL A 77 -1.54 -19.87 8.67
N ASP A 78 -2.42 -18.88 8.58
CA ASP A 78 -2.67 -18.16 7.32
C ASP A 78 -1.75 -16.92 7.28
N VAL A 79 -0.56 -17.11 6.71
CA VAL A 79 0.55 -16.16 6.68
C VAL A 79 1.17 -16.07 5.29
N PRO A 80 1.83 -14.94 4.92
CA PRO A 80 2.38 -14.76 3.56
C PRO A 80 3.60 -15.62 3.26
N ALA A 81 4.28 -16.12 4.30
CA ALA A 81 5.48 -16.94 4.16
C ALA A 81 5.62 -17.88 5.36
N LYS A 82 6.28 -19.02 5.15
CA LYS A 82 6.54 -19.99 6.22
C LYS A 82 7.31 -19.34 7.39
N GLY A 83 6.76 -19.47 8.59
CA GLY A 83 7.34 -18.89 9.82
C GLY A 83 7.04 -17.41 10.03
N ALA A 84 6.31 -16.76 9.14
CA ALA A 84 5.76 -15.42 9.39
C ALA A 84 4.63 -15.48 10.43
N VAL A 85 4.27 -14.31 10.95
CA VAL A 85 3.11 -14.10 11.81
C VAL A 85 2.29 -12.97 11.22
N ALA A 86 0.97 -13.10 11.24
CA ALA A 86 0.05 -12.06 10.82
C ALA A 86 -0.63 -11.42 12.03
N LEU A 87 -0.78 -10.10 12.00
CA LEU A 87 -1.70 -9.36 12.83
C LEU A 87 -3.07 -9.41 12.19
N VAL A 88 -4.08 -9.83 12.91
CA VAL A 88 -5.49 -9.76 12.51
C VAL A 88 -6.12 -8.63 13.27
N MET A 89 -6.70 -7.66 12.58
CA MET A 89 -7.53 -6.61 13.14
C MET A 89 -9.00 -6.89 12.82
N THR A 90 -9.88 -6.71 13.78
CA THR A 90 -11.30 -7.03 13.65
C THR A 90 -12.14 -5.76 13.80
N ASN A 91 -13.11 -5.59 12.90
CA ASN A 91 -14.22 -4.66 13.04
C ASN A 91 -15.43 -5.45 13.51
N GLN A 92 -16.08 -4.94 14.53
CA GLN A 92 -17.33 -5.46 15.06
C GLN A 92 -18.40 -4.38 14.90
N GLY A 93 -19.20 -4.51 13.86
CA GLY A 93 -20.22 -3.52 13.50
C GLY A 93 -21.17 -3.21 14.65
N GLY A 94 -21.38 -1.90 14.87
CA GLY A 94 -22.15 -1.40 15.99
C GLY A 94 -21.40 -1.29 17.33
N GLU A 95 -20.16 -1.82 17.41
CA GLU A 95 -19.30 -1.75 18.61
C GLU A 95 -18.05 -0.91 18.36
N ASN A 96 -17.42 -1.04 17.20
CA ASN A 96 -16.25 -0.28 16.80
C ASN A 96 -16.16 -0.18 15.26
N ASP A 97 -15.30 0.72 14.77
CA ASP A 97 -15.06 0.95 13.34
C ASP A 97 -13.71 0.34 12.88
N GLY A 98 -13.25 -0.72 13.53
CA GLY A 98 -11.94 -1.34 13.30
C GLY A 98 -10.90 -0.92 14.33
N GLY A 99 -9.64 -0.75 13.92
CA GLY A 99 -8.56 -0.42 14.84
C GLY A 99 -7.30 0.08 14.15
N HIS A 100 -6.28 0.42 14.93
CA HIS A 100 -5.00 0.80 14.37
C HIS A 100 -3.80 0.58 15.31
N LEU A 101 -2.61 0.55 14.68
CA LEU A 101 -1.32 0.69 15.33
C LEU A 101 -0.58 1.87 14.68
N PHE A 102 -0.33 2.94 15.45
CA PHE A 102 0.35 4.14 14.98
C PHE A 102 1.75 4.24 15.56
N LYS A 103 2.77 4.24 14.70
CA LYS A 103 4.18 4.38 15.07
C LYS A 103 4.73 5.71 14.62
N ARG A 104 5.14 6.57 15.57
CA ARG A 104 5.91 7.78 15.31
C ARG A 104 7.41 7.49 15.32
N PHE A 105 8.13 8.15 14.44
CA PHE A 105 9.59 8.22 14.39
C PHE A 105 10.07 9.59 14.86
N ASP A 106 11.11 9.61 15.70
CA ASP A 106 11.71 10.83 16.20
C ASP A 106 13.24 10.64 16.32
N PRO A 107 14.05 11.31 15.45
CA PRO A 107 13.61 12.13 14.34
C PRO A 107 12.92 11.34 13.23
N GLY A 108 12.16 12.05 12.36
CA GLY A 108 11.65 11.50 11.12
C GLY A 108 12.70 11.41 10.01
N PHE A 109 12.25 11.15 8.78
CA PHE A 109 13.09 10.91 7.61
C PHE A 109 12.90 12.02 6.56
N ASP A 110 13.99 12.62 6.09
CA ASP A 110 13.99 13.76 5.17
C ASP A 110 14.29 13.43 3.71
N SER A 111 14.49 12.15 3.39
CA SER A 111 14.92 11.74 2.06
C SER A 111 13.98 10.72 1.42
N VAL A 112 14.52 9.71 0.80
CA VAL A 112 13.78 8.60 0.20
C VAL A 112 13.56 7.53 1.24
N ILE A 113 12.33 7.04 1.35
CA ILE A 113 12.00 5.85 2.12
C ILE A 113 11.19 4.88 1.28
N TYR A 114 11.32 3.60 1.61
CA TYR A 114 10.55 2.49 1.10
C TYR A 114 9.81 1.86 2.26
N VAL A 115 8.54 1.51 2.04
CA VAL A 115 7.70 0.84 3.03
C VAL A 115 7.05 -0.36 2.36
N ARG A 116 7.42 -1.57 2.78
CA ARG A 116 6.85 -2.82 2.29
C ARG A 116 6.10 -3.51 3.39
N TYR A 117 4.90 -4.02 3.08
CA TYR A 117 4.07 -4.82 3.97
C TYR A 117 3.29 -5.87 3.18
N TYR A 118 2.76 -6.84 3.89
CA TYR A 118 1.79 -7.78 3.36
C TYR A 118 0.42 -7.49 3.95
N VAL A 119 -0.61 -7.60 3.12
CA VAL A 119 -2.01 -7.43 3.52
C VAL A 119 -2.87 -8.50 2.86
N LYS A 120 -3.89 -8.97 3.58
CA LYS A 120 -4.88 -9.91 3.06
C LYS A 120 -6.27 -9.41 3.39
N TYR A 121 -7.11 -9.30 2.37
CA TYR A 121 -8.51 -8.92 2.43
C TYR A 121 -9.35 -10.19 2.28
N PRO A 122 -10.00 -10.69 3.35
CA PRO A 122 -10.89 -11.83 3.24
C PRO A 122 -12.13 -11.49 2.41
N SER A 123 -12.63 -12.46 1.63
CA SER A 123 -13.85 -12.29 0.85
C SER A 123 -15.08 -11.98 1.71
N SER A 124 -15.05 -12.36 2.99
CA SER A 124 -16.08 -11.96 3.97
C SER A 124 -16.13 -10.45 4.26
N SER A 125 -15.08 -9.71 3.87
CA SER A 125 -15.01 -8.25 3.99
C SER A 125 -15.50 -7.51 2.75
N GLU A 126 -15.90 -8.23 1.69
CA GLU A 126 -16.44 -7.60 0.49
C GLU A 126 -17.67 -6.76 0.83
N GLY A 127 -17.64 -5.49 0.42
CA GLY A 127 -18.70 -4.52 0.73
C GLY A 127 -18.52 -3.75 2.06
N TYR A 128 -17.51 -4.08 2.85
CA TYR A 128 -17.17 -3.45 4.14
C TYR A 128 -15.71 -2.98 4.15
N ILE A 129 -15.31 -2.25 3.11
CA ILE A 129 -13.95 -1.71 2.96
C ILE A 129 -14.05 -0.20 2.80
N HIS A 130 -13.34 0.52 3.67
CA HIS A 130 -13.23 1.98 3.58
C HIS A 130 -11.76 2.44 3.60
N HIS A 131 -11.02 2.21 4.70
CA HIS A 131 -9.59 2.52 4.82
C HIS A 131 -8.84 1.40 5.51
N GLU A 132 -8.26 0.49 4.75
CA GLU A 132 -7.50 -0.66 5.24
C GLU A 132 -6.14 -0.75 4.54
N SER A 133 -5.13 -0.18 5.18
CA SER A 133 -3.78 -0.12 4.60
C SER A 133 -2.72 0.14 5.66
N VAL A 134 -1.46 0.14 5.23
CA VAL A 134 -0.38 0.78 5.97
C VAL A 134 -0.14 2.16 5.36
N TRP A 135 -0.53 3.17 6.11
CA TRP A 135 -0.31 4.56 5.75
C TRP A 135 1.07 5.03 6.20
N VAL A 136 1.68 5.87 5.40
CA VAL A 136 2.97 6.46 5.68
C VAL A 136 2.90 7.97 5.44
N GLY A 137 3.56 8.75 6.29
CA GLY A 137 3.50 10.19 6.14
C GLY A 137 4.19 10.95 7.26
N GLY A 138 3.76 12.19 7.43
CA GLY A 138 4.31 13.08 8.45
C GLY A 138 3.33 14.12 8.92
N TYR A 139 3.52 14.54 10.17
CA TYR A 139 2.88 15.72 10.76
C TYR A 139 3.91 16.75 11.16
N GLN A 140 3.57 18.02 11.02
CA GLN A 140 4.33 19.15 11.55
C GLN A 140 3.39 20.08 12.35
N PRO A 141 3.56 20.16 13.68
CA PRO A 141 4.48 19.37 14.53
C PRO A 141 4.13 17.88 14.55
N ALA A 142 5.12 17.02 14.82
CA ALA A 142 4.94 15.58 14.93
C ALA A 142 3.94 15.23 16.05
N LEU A 143 3.00 14.34 15.75
CA LEU A 143 1.94 13.91 16.67
C LEU A 143 2.20 12.47 17.13
N PRO A 144 1.80 12.10 18.36
CA PRO A 144 1.90 10.74 18.85
C PRO A 144 0.69 9.85 18.47
N TYR A 145 -0.30 10.39 17.78
CA TYR A 145 -1.53 9.72 17.34
C TYR A 145 -1.93 10.21 15.95
N PRO A 146 -2.72 9.44 15.19
CA PRO A 146 -3.22 9.89 13.89
C PRO A 146 -4.28 10.98 14.05
N LYS A 147 -4.21 11.98 13.16
CA LYS A 147 -5.18 13.08 13.12
C LYS A 147 -5.92 13.06 11.79
N PRO A 148 -7.21 12.72 11.78
CA PRO A 148 -8.04 12.84 10.58
C PRO A 148 -8.03 14.27 10.02
N SER A 149 -8.02 14.40 8.69
CA SER A 149 -8.04 15.69 7.99
C SER A 149 -8.90 15.62 6.72
N ALA A 150 -9.80 14.65 6.64
CA ALA A 150 -10.72 14.50 5.52
C ALA A 150 -11.45 15.81 5.20
N GLY A 151 -11.51 16.18 3.94
CA GLY A 151 -12.14 17.41 3.46
C GLY A 151 -11.29 18.68 3.53
N THR A 152 -10.06 18.63 4.10
CA THR A 152 -9.15 19.78 4.24
C THR A 152 -8.10 19.76 3.13
N CYS A 153 -7.95 20.88 2.41
CA CYS A 153 -6.97 21.08 1.35
C CYS A 153 -5.74 21.88 1.85
N GLY A 154 -4.66 21.89 1.07
CA GLY A 154 -3.54 22.82 1.24
C GLY A 154 -2.69 22.60 2.49
N MET A 155 -2.45 21.37 2.90
CA MET A 155 -1.75 21.01 4.14
C MET A 155 -0.25 20.74 3.98
N GLY A 156 0.40 21.29 2.95
CA GLY A 156 1.81 21.03 2.64
C GLY A 156 2.82 21.50 3.68
N ASP A 157 2.40 22.25 4.70
CA ASP A 157 3.21 22.68 5.83
C ASP A 157 2.99 21.84 7.09
N THR A 158 1.90 21.08 7.14
CA THR A 158 1.48 20.36 8.35
C THR A 158 1.29 18.87 8.19
N ARG A 159 1.05 18.37 6.97
CA ARG A 159 0.73 16.94 6.76
C ARG A 159 1.17 16.41 5.40
N ILE A 160 1.68 15.20 5.43
CA ILE A 160 1.78 14.26 4.30
C ILE A 160 1.13 12.95 4.73
N ALA A 161 0.36 12.31 3.87
CA ALA A 161 -0.16 10.97 4.12
C ALA A 161 -0.35 10.21 2.81
N ILE A 162 0.12 8.99 2.75
CA ILE A 162 0.01 8.12 1.59
C ILE A 162 -0.44 6.74 2.06
N GLY A 163 -1.54 6.23 1.52
CA GLY A 163 -1.98 4.85 1.60
C GLY A 163 -2.11 4.26 0.19
N TYR A 164 -2.00 2.95 0.05
CA TYR A 164 -2.39 2.18 -1.12
C TYR A 164 -3.39 1.14 -0.67
N GLU A 165 -4.63 1.32 -1.09
CA GLU A 165 -5.77 0.63 -0.50
C GLU A 165 -6.87 0.38 -1.54
N PRO A 166 -7.85 -0.47 -1.26
CA PRO A 166 -9.01 -0.63 -2.12
C PRO A 166 -9.85 0.65 -2.19
N VAL A 167 -10.01 1.18 -3.40
CA VAL A 167 -10.93 2.28 -3.72
C VAL A 167 -11.99 1.71 -4.65
N ASN A 168 -13.18 1.45 -4.17
CA ASN A 168 -14.20 0.65 -4.88
C ASN A 168 -13.68 -0.76 -5.22
N ALA A 169 -13.44 -1.56 -4.18
CA ALA A 169 -12.95 -2.94 -4.32
C ALA A 169 -13.61 -3.70 -5.50
N PRO A 170 -12.86 -4.47 -6.28
CA PRO A 170 -11.48 -4.90 -6.04
C PRO A 170 -10.39 -3.94 -6.55
N ASN A 171 -10.71 -2.73 -7.01
CA ASN A 171 -9.71 -1.81 -7.55
C ASN A 171 -8.87 -1.24 -6.41
N MET A 172 -7.54 -1.23 -6.64
CA MET A 172 -6.56 -0.65 -5.73
C MET A 172 -6.12 0.71 -6.24
N ASP A 173 -6.05 1.70 -5.36
CA ASP A 173 -5.50 3.01 -5.69
C ASP A 173 -4.70 3.60 -4.53
N THR A 174 -4.02 4.68 -4.79
CA THR A 174 -3.40 5.49 -3.76
C THR A 174 -4.41 6.48 -3.18
N TYR A 175 -4.22 6.81 -1.90
CA TYR A 175 -4.94 7.88 -1.23
C TYR A 175 -3.91 8.87 -0.67
N VAL A 176 -3.67 9.97 -1.43
CA VAL A 176 -2.50 10.82 -1.22
C VAL A 176 -2.88 12.21 -0.73
N TYR A 177 -2.37 12.60 0.46
CA TYR A 177 -2.38 13.97 0.96
C TYR A 177 -1.00 14.60 0.79
N TRP A 178 -0.92 15.74 0.11
CA TRP A 178 0.31 16.44 -0.19
C TRP A 178 0.09 17.95 -0.35
N GLY A 179 1.18 18.71 -0.56
CA GLY A 179 1.13 20.18 -0.56
C GLY A 179 0.18 20.77 -1.58
N ASP A 180 0.16 20.25 -2.80
CA ASP A 180 -0.64 20.76 -3.91
C ASP A 180 -1.75 19.76 -4.32
N MET A 181 -2.28 18.99 -3.36
CA MET A 181 -3.38 18.08 -3.63
C MET A 181 -4.58 18.78 -4.25
N ARG A 182 -5.26 18.10 -5.16
CA ARG A 182 -6.43 18.61 -5.85
C ARG A 182 -7.71 18.23 -5.11
N ALA A 183 -8.67 19.10 -5.21
CA ALA A 183 -9.99 18.92 -4.62
C ALA A 183 -10.91 18.14 -5.57
N GLY A 184 -11.75 17.29 -5.00
CA GLY A 184 -12.84 16.64 -5.70
C GLY A 184 -13.99 17.59 -6.06
N ALA A 185 -15.07 17.06 -6.63
CA ALA A 185 -16.18 17.81 -7.22
C ALA A 185 -16.87 18.83 -6.29
N ARG A 186 -16.73 18.68 -4.97
CA ARG A 186 -17.32 19.59 -3.97
C ARG A 186 -16.33 20.61 -3.41
N GLY A 187 -15.14 20.74 -4.01
CA GLY A 187 -14.08 21.59 -3.49
C GLY A 187 -13.47 21.10 -2.17
N LYS A 188 -13.68 19.85 -1.83
CA LYS A 188 -13.14 19.17 -0.65
C LYS A 188 -11.99 18.27 -1.04
N CYS A 189 -10.99 18.13 -0.17
CA CYS A 189 -9.84 17.26 -0.39
C CYS A 189 -9.96 16.01 0.48
N TYR A 190 -10.12 14.86 -0.18
CA TYR A 190 -10.21 13.55 0.48
C TYR A 190 -9.02 12.65 0.16
N GLY A 191 -7.99 13.18 -0.45
CA GLY A 191 -6.86 12.48 -1.02
C GLY A 191 -6.85 12.60 -2.53
N ASN A 192 -5.74 12.22 -3.16
CA ASN A 192 -5.66 12.12 -4.61
C ASN A 192 -5.42 10.67 -5.01
N ASP A 193 -6.16 10.21 -6.02
CA ASP A 193 -6.00 8.91 -6.65
C ASP A 193 -5.00 9.03 -7.79
N MET A 194 -4.02 8.11 -7.84
CA MET A 194 -2.94 8.18 -8.82
C MET A 194 -2.86 6.93 -9.71
N VAL A 195 -3.34 5.77 -9.25
CA VAL A 195 -3.16 4.48 -9.93
C VAL A 195 -4.31 4.14 -10.86
N ASN A 196 -5.53 4.60 -10.59
CA ASN A 196 -6.75 4.21 -11.32
C ASN A 196 -6.64 4.38 -12.84
N GLY A 197 -5.93 5.38 -13.31
CA GLY A 197 -5.66 5.59 -14.74
C GLY A 197 -4.38 4.92 -15.26
N SER A 198 -3.67 4.14 -14.43
CA SER A 198 -2.44 3.47 -14.85
C SER A 198 -2.76 2.22 -15.68
N PRO A 199 -2.07 1.99 -16.80
CA PRO A 199 -2.21 0.75 -17.56
C PRO A 199 -1.68 -0.48 -16.81
N GLN A 200 -0.94 -0.27 -15.72
CA GLN A 200 -0.42 -1.30 -14.83
C GLN A 200 -1.27 -1.43 -13.55
N ALA A 201 -2.39 -0.70 -13.42
CA ALA A 201 -3.30 -0.83 -12.28
C ALA A 201 -3.69 -2.29 -12.02
N ARG A 202 -3.68 -2.68 -10.77
CA ARG A 202 -3.98 -4.06 -10.35
C ARG A 202 -5.15 -4.05 -9.38
N GLN A 203 -5.83 -5.18 -9.34
CA GLN A 203 -6.91 -5.40 -8.39
C GLN A 203 -6.40 -6.24 -7.22
N LEU A 204 -7.04 -6.13 -6.07
CA LEU A 204 -6.87 -7.11 -5.00
C LEU A 204 -7.44 -8.46 -5.44
N ILE A 205 -6.87 -9.52 -4.89
CA ILE A 205 -7.41 -10.87 -5.00
C ILE A 205 -7.89 -11.25 -3.60
N TRP A 206 -9.20 -11.46 -3.47
CA TRP A 206 -9.81 -11.87 -2.21
C TRP A 206 -9.16 -13.15 -1.69
N ASP A 207 -9.02 -13.25 -0.37
CA ASP A 207 -8.43 -14.39 0.33
C ASP A 207 -6.96 -14.70 -0.05
N ALA A 208 -6.31 -13.83 -0.81
CA ALA A 208 -4.89 -13.95 -1.14
C ALA A 208 -4.03 -12.91 -0.42
N TRP A 209 -2.81 -13.29 -0.05
CA TRP A 209 -1.82 -12.35 0.45
C TRP A 209 -1.28 -11.49 -0.70
N MET A 210 -1.23 -10.20 -0.49
CA MET A 210 -0.70 -9.21 -1.41
C MET A 210 0.50 -8.50 -0.76
N CYS A 211 1.60 -8.41 -1.49
CA CYS A 211 2.76 -7.62 -1.12
C CYS A 211 2.62 -6.20 -1.68
N VAL A 212 2.57 -5.20 -0.83
CA VAL A 212 2.58 -3.78 -1.22
C VAL A 212 3.92 -3.17 -0.86
N GLU A 213 4.48 -2.38 -1.76
CA GLU A 213 5.62 -1.53 -1.45
C GLU A 213 5.40 -0.12 -2.00
N LEU A 214 5.68 0.88 -1.18
CA LEU A 214 5.65 2.29 -1.52
C LEU A 214 7.07 2.86 -1.44
N MET A 215 7.47 3.68 -2.41
CA MET A 215 8.63 4.56 -2.31
C MET A 215 8.17 6.01 -2.31
N ILE A 216 8.61 6.76 -1.34
CA ILE A 216 8.34 8.19 -1.21
C ILE A 216 9.67 8.92 -1.17
N LYS A 217 9.86 9.84 -2.13
CA LYS A 217 10.99 10.76 -2.15
C LYS A 217 10.46 12.17 -1.91
N LEU A 218 10.83 12.75 -0.79
CA LEU A 218 10.44 14.13 -0.47
C LEU A 218 11.09 15.12 -1.44
N ASN A 219 10.38 16.21 -1.71
CA ASN A 219 10.93 17.32 -2.48
C ASN A 219 11.98 18.08 -1.65
N HIS A 220 13.05 18.49 -2.32
CA HIS A 220 14.07 19.36 -1.74
C HIS A 220 14.67 20.26 -2.85
N PRO A 221 14.72 21.61 -2.63
CA PRO A 221 14.13 22.33 -1.50
C PRO A 221 12.60 22.23 -1.46
N SER A 222 11.97 22.69 -0.37
CA SER A 222 10.52 22.62 -0.15
C SER A 222 9.68 23.37 -1.20
N THR A 223 10.32 24.21 -2.02
CA THR A 223 9.70 24.89 -3.15
C THR A 223 9.73 24.09 -4.46
N ALA A 224 10.50 23.01 -4.52
CA ALA A 224 10.71 22.25 -5.75
C ALA A 224 9.61 21.20 -5.98
N TYR A 225 9.38 20.84 -7.24
CA TYR A 225 8.47 19.79 -7.69
C TYR A 225 9.23 18.51 -8.07
N ASN A 226 10.23 18.14 -7.25
CA ASN A 226 11.12 17.01 -7.52
C ASN A 226 10.92 15.82 -6.57
N GLY A 227 9.81 15.80 -5.84
CA GLY A 227 9.37 14.63 -5.09
C GLY A 227 8.81 13.55 -6.02
N GLU A 228 8.86 12.31 -5.55
CA GLU A 228 8.42 11.15 -6.32
C GLU A 228 7.58 10.20 -5.45
N LEU A 229 6.70 9.46 -6.11
CA LEU A 229 5.95 8.31 -5.58
C LEU A 229 6.13 7.14 -6.52
N ARG A 230 6.46 5.96 -5.98
CA ARG A 230 6.37 4.68 -6.70
C ARG A 230 5.57 3.69 -5.89
N VAL A 231 4.82 2.85 -6.59
CA VAL A 231 3.98 1.82 -5.98
C VAL A 231 4.24 0.49 -6.67
N TRP A 232 4.45 -0.55 -5.87
CA TRP A 232 4.52 -1.93 -6.35
C TRP A 232 3.47 -2.78 -5.65
N GLN A 233 2.86 -3.67 -6.42
CA GLN A 233 2.02 -4.76 -5.92
C GLN A 233 2.61 -6.09 -6.39
N ASP A 234 2.91 -6.97 -5.44
CA ASP A 234 3.54 -8.29 -5.70
C ASP A 234 4.86 -8.19 -6.49
N GLY A 235 5.64 -7.14 -6.23
CA GLY A 235 6.91 -6.85 -6.91
C GLY A 235 6.78 -6.29 -8.32
N ILE A 236 5.56 -6.07 -8.81
CA ILE A 236 5.29 -5.42 -10.09
C ILE A 236 4.99 -3.95 -9.84
N GLU A 237 5.73 -3.06 -10.51
CA GLU A 237 5.47 -1.62 -10.43
C GLU A 237 4.13 -1.29 -11.09
N VAL A 238 3.21 -0.74 -10.29
CA VAL A 238 1.87 -0.32 -10.75
C VAL A 238 1.82 1.17 -11.06
N GLY A 239 2.78 1.95 -10.59
CA GLY A 239 2.89 3.36 -10.91
C GLY A 239 4.17 4.01 -10.40
N HIS A 240 4.60 5.05 -11.14
CA HIS A 240 5.73 5.90 -10.80
C HIS A 240 5.45 7.33 -11.27
N TRP A 241 5.42 8.27 -10.34
CA TRP A 241 5.14 9.69 -10.58
C TRP A 241 6.27 10.55 -10.04
N GLY A 242 6.76 11.45 -10.88
CA GLY A 242 7.82 12.41 -10.55
C GLY A 242 7.83 13.57 -11.53
N GLY A 243 8.73 14.54 -11.35
CA GLY A 243 8.81 15.70 -12.22
C GLY A 243 9.06 15.32 -13.69
N GLY A 244 8.09 15.58 -14.54
CA GLY A 244 8.15 15.29 -15.97
C GLY A 244 7.57 13.93 -16.39
N PHE A 245 7.05 13.14 -15.51
CA PHE A 245 6.48 11.83 -15.83
C PHE A 245 5.49 11.32 -14.77
N PRO A 246 4.52 10.41 -15.15
CA PRO A 246 4.16 10.08 -16.53
C PRO A 246 3.41 11.24 -17.21
N ASN A 247 3.18 11.15 -18.49
CA ASN A 247 2.21 12.01 -19.15
C ASN A 247 0.79 11.61 -18.76
N GLY A 248 -0.07 12.63 -18.59
CA GLY A 248 -1.44 12.38 -18.17
C GLY A 248 -2.25 13.67 -18.01
N ARG A 249 -3.34 13.54 -17.30
CA ARG A 249 -4.22 14.66 -16.97
C ARG A 249 -4.91 14.44 -15.64
N TRP A 250 -5.21 15.51 -14.98
CA TRP A 250 -6.10 15.50 -13.83
C TRP A 250 -7.56 15.52 -14.27
N ASP A 251 -8.36 14.70 -13.61
CA ASP A 251 -9.81 14.81 -13.60
C ASP A 251 -10.23 14.94 -12.14
N LEU A 252 -10.52 16.16 -11.72
CA LEU A 252 -10.74 16.54 -10.33
C LEU A 252 -9.54 16.15 -9.44
N ASP A 253 -9.74 15.21 -8.51
CA ASP A 253 -8.77 14.69 -7.56
C ASP A 253 -8.02 13.43 -8.03
N SER A 254 -8.36 12.92 -9.24
CA SER A 254 -7.75 11.70 -9.78
C SER A 254 -6.83 12.00 -10.97
N TRP A 255 -5.64 11.38 -10.97
CA TRP A 255 -4.71 11.43 -12.10
C TRP A 255 -4.93 10.26 -13.05
N PHE A 256 -5.01 10.55 -14.34
CA PHE A 256 -5.11 9.56 -15.41
C PHE A 256 -3.89 9.62 -16.31
N ASN A 257 -3.19 8.48 -16.45
CA ASN A 257 -2.12 8.36 -17.42
C ASN A 257 -2.67 8.48 -18.84
N ASP A 258 -2.08 9.38 -19.63
CA ASP A 258 -2.48 9.64 -21.01
C ASP A 258 -1.22 10.07 -21.79
N THR A 259 -0.79 9.25 -22.74
CA THR A 259 0.43 9.53 -23.54
C THR A 259 0.35 10.82 -24.34
N THR A 260 -0.85 11.34 -24.58
CA THR A 260 -1.11 12.62 -25.26
C THR A 260 -1.28 13.79 -24.28
N GLY A 261 -1.33 13.48 -22.99
CA GLY A 261 -1.48 14.45 -21.91
C GLY A 261 -0.20 15.23 -21.60
N GLN A 262 -0.26 16.06 -20.56
CA GLN A 262 0.90 16.79 -20.09
C GLN A 262 1.75 15.93 -19.15
N PRO A 263 3.07 16.15 -19.08
CA PRO A 263 3.90 15.53 -18.04
C PRO A 263 3.39 15.91 -16.65
N PHE A 264 3.45 14.95 -15.71
CA PHE A 264 3.17 15.23 -14.31
C PHE A 264 4.19 16.25 -13.77
N ASP A 265 3.72 17.26 -13.04
CA ASP A 265 4.59 18.34 -12.55
C ASP A 265 5.65 17.85 -11.54
N GLY A 266 5.40 16.73 -10.89
CA GLY A 266 6.17 16.22 -9.76
C GLY A 266 5.48 16.55 -8.43
N PHE A 267 5.83 15.80 -7.40
CA PHE A 267 5.30 16.08 -6.07
C PHE A 267 6.05 17.22 -5.37
N ARG A 268 5.32 18.22 -4.93
CA ARG A 268 5.73 19.11 -3.85
C ARG A 268 5.02 18.63 -2.59
N TRP A 269 5.55 17.56 -2.00
CA TRP A 269 5.00 16.93 -0.81
C TRP A 269 4.78 17.90 0.33
N ARG A 270 5.77 18.78 0.51
CA ARG A 270 5.84 19.73 1.61
C ARG A 270 6.20 21.12 1.12
N THR A 271 5.74 22.13 1.85
CA THR A 271 6.06 23.55 1.63
C THR A 271 7.02 24.10 2.68
N THR A 272 7.46 23.27 3.62
CA THR A 272 8.45 23.58 4.66
C THR A 272 9.38 22.39 4.89
N GLU A 273 10.68 22.65 5.11
CA GLU A 273 11.67 21.61 5.43
C GLU A 273 11.42 20.97 6.82
N LYS A 274 10.60 21.58 7.67
CA LYS A 274 10.25 21.02 8.98
C LYS A 274 9.31 19.80 8.89
N LEU A 275 8.52 19.70 7.82
CA LEU A 275 7.67 18.57 7.58
C LEU A 275 8.48 17.46 6.92
N ASN A 276 8.56 16.30 7.55
CA ASN A 276 9.27 15.11 7.08
C ASN A 276 8.37 13.87 7.23
N ILE A 277 8.82 12.72 6.73
CA ILE A 277 8.14 11.44 6.97
C ILE A 277 8.43 11.04 8.42
N ASN A 278 7.43 10.99 9.28
CA ASN A 278 7.64 10.69 10.69
C ASN A 278 6.64 9.72 11.31
N TYR A 279 5.85 9.01 10.49
CA TYR A 279 5.04 7.91 10.99
C TYR A 279 4.82 6.82 9.94
N VAL A 280 4.51 5.63 10.45
CA VAL A 280 3.73 4.58 9.77
C VAL A 280 2.50 4.28 10.61
N TRP A 281 1.39 3.99 9.95
CA TRP A 281 0.10 3.78 10.57
C TRP A 281 -0.58 2.58 9.91
N ILE A 282 -0.61 1.46 10.61
CA ILE A 282 -1.39 0.28 10.20
C ILE A 282 -2.82 0.58 10.57
N GLN A 283 -3.66 0.77 9.58
CA GLN A 283 -5.04 1.18 9.76
C GLN A 283 -6.01 0.15 9.22
N PHE A 284 -7.04 -0.10 9.99
CA PHE A 284 -8.27 -0.71 9.59
C PHE A 284 -9.41 0.17 10.08
N TYR A 285 -10.09 0.85 9.17
CA TYR A 285 -11.22 1.71 9.47
C TYR A 285 -12.35 1.46 8.46
N ASP A 286 -13.49 1.03 8.97
CA ASP A 286 -14.74 0.94 8.23
C ASP A 286 -15.92 1.27 9.15
N ASP A 287 -16.61 2.36 8.85
CA ASP A 287 -17.79 2.87 9.55
C ASP A 287 -19.12 2.39 8.91
N THR A 288 -19.04 1.50 7.92
CA THR A 288 -20.21 1.01 7.16
C THR A 288 -20.70 -0.36 7.61
N THR A 289 -19.90 -1.09 8.40
CA THR A 289 -20.25 -2.43 8.88
C THR A 289 -21.50 -2.40 9.77
N PRO A 290 -22.59 -3.11 9.39
CA PRO A 290 -23.82 -3.12 10.15
C PRO A 290 -23.67 -3.78 11.53
N PRO A 291 -24.49 -3.40 12.52
CA PRO A 291 -24.51 -4.06 13.83
C PRO A 291 -24.67 -5.59 13.72
N GLY A 292 -23.83 -6.31 14.45
CA GLY A 292 -23.82 -7.78 14.49
C GLY A 292 -23.04 -8.45 13.35
N VAL A 293 -22.51 -7.69 12.40
CA VAL A 293 -21.58 -8.18 11.39
C VAL A 293 -20.14 -8.00 11.91
N SER A 294 -19.31 -9.01 11.71
CA SER A 294 -17.89 -8.95 12.05
C SER A 294 -17.04 -9.32 10.85
N HIS A 295 -16.03 -8.53 10.56
CA HIS A 295 -15.04 -8.85 9.54
C HIS A 295 -13.63 -8.46 9.99
N HIS A 296 -12.61 -8.85 9.23
CA HIS A 296 -11.23 -8.64 9.65
C HIS A 296 -10.30 -8.47 8.46
N ILE A 297 -9.18 -7.80 8.70
CA ILE A 297 -8.07 -7.65 7.76
C ILE A 297 -6.81 -8.21 8.41
N LYS A 298 -5.88 -8.75 7.62
CA LYS A 298 -4.61 -9.27 8.11
C LYS A 298 -3.45 -8.47 7.55
N PHE A 299 -2.47 -8.16 8.42
CA PHE A 299 -1.20 -7.53 8.06
C PHE A 299 -0.03 -8.39 8.48
N SER A 300 1.07 -8.35 7.73
CA SER A 300 2.29 -9.09 8.08
C SER A 300 3.54 -8.39 7.53
N ASN A 301 4.69 -8.71 8.09
CA ASN A 301 6.03 -8.39 7.60
C ASN A 301 6.20 -6.93 7.10
N LEU A 302 5.89 -5.95 7.97
CA LEU A 302 6.16 -4.54 7.67
C LEU A 302 7.65 -4.24 7.79
N VAL A 303 8.22 -3.64 6.76
CA VAL A 303 9.61 -3.15 6.72
C VAL A 303 9.64 -1.72 6.19
N VAL A 304 10.38 -0.85 6.87
CA VAL A 304 10.70 0.52 6.43
C VAL A 304 12.21 0.60 6.19
N ALA A 305 12.61 1.07 5.02
CA ALA A 305 14.02 1.10 4.64
C ALA A 305 14.36 2.31 3.75
N ARG A 306 15.68 2.57 3.55
CA ARG A 306 16.20 3.57 2.61
C ARG A 306 16.37 3.04 1.19
N LYS A 307 16.17 1.75 0.97
CA LYS A 307 16.33 1.07 -0.33
C LYS A 307 15.14 0.17 -0.61
N TYR A 308 14.95 -0.15 -1.89
CA TYR A 308 13.94 -1.09 -2.34
C TYR A 308 14.05 -2.42 -1.60
N ILE A 309 12.94 -2.86 -1.02
CA ILE A 309 12.88 -4.03 -0.15
C ILE A 309 12.54 -5.27 -0.98
N GLY A 310 11.51 -5.19 -1.79
CA GLY A 310 10.98 -6.28 -2.61
C GLY A 310 10.19 -7.33 -1.83
N PRO A 311 9.46 -8.20 -2.54
CA PRO A 311 8.75 -9.31 -1.93
C PRO A 311 9.69 -10.29 -1.24
N ILE A 312 9.21 -10.94 -0.18
CA ILE A 312 9.94 -12.02 0.52
C ILE A 312 10.38 -13.07 -0.47
N GLN A 313 11.65 -13.50 -0.39
CA GLN A 313 12.26 -14.49 -1.27
C GLN A 313 12.53 -15.79 -0.52
N GLY A 314 12.60 -16.90 -1.27
CA GLY A 314 13.17 -18.15 -0.79
C GLY A 314 12.27 -19.06 0.05
N ILE A 315 10.99 -18.76 0.17
CA ILE A 315 10.02 -19.65 0.82
C ILE A 315 8.76 -19.68 -0.07
N SER A 316 8.75 -20.60 -1.06
CA SER A 316 7.51 -20.88 -1.78
C SER A 316 6.47 -21.36 -0.77
N ALA A 317 5.35 -20.64 -0.67
CA ALA A 317 4.16 -21.26 -0.12
C ALA A 317 3.86 -22.47 -1.00
N ASP A 318 3.75 -23.65 -0.41
CA ASP A 318 3.27 -24.82 -1.12
C ASP A 318 1.94 -24.46 -1.75
N SER A 319 1.90 -24.40 -3.07
CA SER A 319 0.68 -24.32 -3.85
C SER A 319 0.02 -25.69 -3.84
N SER A 320 -0.51 -26.05 -2.67
CA SER A 320 -1.37 -27.23 -2.52
C SER A 320 -2.81 -26.76 -2.45
N HIS A 321 -3.47 -26.82 -3.58
CA HIS A 321 -4.95 -26.95 -3.69
C HIS A 321 -5.27 -28.12 -4.59
#